data_98bbf5d9cd615e497a65efef3cd20d30
#
_entry.id   98bbf5d9cd615e497a65efef3cd20d30
#
_cell.length_a   1.000
_cell.length_b   1.000
_cell.length_c   1.000
_cell.angle_alpha   90.00
_cell.angle_beta   90.00
_cell.angle_gamma   90.00
#
_symmetry.space_group_name_H-M   'P 1'
#
loop_
_entity.id
_entity.type
_entity.pdbx_description
1 polymer ?
#
loop_
_entity_poly.entity_id
_entity_poly.type
_entity_poly.pdbx_seq_one_letter_code
_entity_poly.pdbx_strand_id
1 'polypeptide(L)'
;MTENKTTGRDPETDIFSERTQLKPYEYPDVLEYKDAIRNSYWVHTEFNFSGDVQDFKVNTTPAEKTVIKRTMLAIAQIEVQVKTFWADIYDEMPKAEIGNVGMTFAESEVRHMDAYSHLLDILGITEDFEEVTAVPAIEERIDYLDEYLEKSESDDKEEYVMSLLLFSTFVEHVSLFSQFLIMTSFDKHEKKFKGIANAVEATSKEEQIHGLFGVELVETIREENPDLFDEDFEEEVQAACQQAFEAEMKILDWIFSEGELEFLPRAHVDAFLRDRFNQSLENVGVEPIFDPDDDLLEETRWFDEDIMMTKDNDFFSKRSTTYNKHAQSVTAEDMF
;
A
#
# COMPACT_ATOMS: atom_id res chain seq x y z
N MET A 1 1.14 -24.62 -17.84
CA MET A 1 2.13 -24.35 -18.90
C MET A 1 2.29 -22.85 -18.96
N THR A 2 3.18 -22.34 -18.14
CA THR A 2 3.58 -20.93 -18.12
C THR A 2 4.35 -20.67 -19.40
N GLU A 3 3.82 -19.85 -20.29
CA GLU A 3 4.59 -19.30 -21.40
C GLU A 3 5.72 -18.44 -20.81
N ASN A 4 6.95 -18.90 -21.00
CA ASN A 4 8.15 -18.12 -20.75
C ASN A 4 8.07 -16.87 -21.64
N LYS A 5 7.61 -15.74 -21.10
CA LYS A 5 7.84 -14.43 -21.70
C LYS A 5 9.34 -14.17 -21.65
N THR A 6 10.08 -14.59 -22.66
CA THR A 6 11.41 -14.04 -22.89
C THR A 6 11.21 -12.55 -23.16
N THR A 7 11.40 -11.75 -22.14
CA THR A 7 11.53 -10.31 -22.28
C THR A 7 12.69 -10.10 -23.24
N GLY A 8 12.44 -9.47 -24.40
CA GLY A 8 13.46 -9.21 -25.40
C GLY A 8 14.48 -8.14 -24.96
N ARG A 9 14.84 -8.15 -23.65
CA ARG A 9 15.85 -7.27 -23.06
C ARG A 9 17.24 -7.68 -23.51
N ASP A 10 18.13 -6.72 -23.63
CA ASP A 10 19.55 -6.96 -23.88
C ASP A 10 20.13 -7.68 -22.65
N PRO A 11 20.83 -8.83 -22.80
CA PRO A 11 21.41 -9.53 -21.68
C PRO A 11 22.52 -8.75 -20.93
N GLU A 12 22.96 -7.60 -21.44
CA GLU A 12 23.89 -6.69 -20.76
C GLU A 12 23.16 -5.62 -19.94
N THR A 13 21.82 -5.61 -19.92
CA THR A 13 21.01 -4.65 -19.13
C THR A 13 21.10 -4.99 -17.65
N ASP A 14 21.39 -3.97 -16.83
CA ASP A 14 21.38 -4.05 -15.38
C ASP A 14 20.56 -2.89 -14.82
N ILE A 15 19.57 -3.19 -14.03
CA ILE A 15 18.62 -2.22 -13.47
C ILE A 15 19.31 -1.17 -12.60
N PHE A 16 20.42 -1.51 -11.95
CA PHE A 16 21.23 -0.64 -11.11
C PHE A 16 22.21 0.24 -11.90
N SER A 17 22.45 -0.07 -13.19
CA SER A 17 23.38 0.73 -14.01
C SER A 17 22.79 2.05 -14.44
N GLU A 18 23.55 3.13 -14.33
CA GLU A 18 23.14 4.47 -14.80
C GLU A 18 22.87 4.49 -16.31
N ARG A 19 21.76 5.11 -16.69
CA ARG A 19 21.44 5.46 -18.07
C ARG A 19 21.10 6.94 -18.19
N THR A 20 21.91 7.67 -18.92
CA THR A 20 21.72 9.11 -19.15
C THR A 20 20.80 9.43 -20.34
N GLN A 21 20.57 8.47 -21.25
CA GLN A 21 19.69 8.66 -22.40
C GLN A 21 18.23 8.49 -22.02
N LEU A 22 17.39 9.43 -22.46
CA LEU A 22 15.95 9.34 -22.24
C LEU A 22 15.33 8.10 -22.91
N LYS A 23 15.86 7.67 -24.07
CA LYS A 23 15.36 6.53 -24.88
C LYS A 23 16.51 5.84 -25.61
N PRO A 24 16.36 4.54 -25.97
CA PRO A 24 15.17 3.70 -25.72
C PRO A 24 15.00 3.39 -24.23
N TYR A 25 13.77 3.10 -23.80
CA TYR A 25 13.53 2.58 -22.46
C TYR A 25 14.04 1.13 -22.40
N GLU A 26 14.67 0.76 -21.29
CA GLU A 26 15.13 -0.60 -21.00
C GLU A 26 14.03 -1.41 -20.33
N TYR A 27 13.18 -0.74 -19.54
CA TYR A 27 12.05 -1.30 -18.79
C TYR A 27 10.73 -0.64 -19.17
N PRO A 28 10.28 -0.72 -20.44
CA PRO A 28 9.11 0.04 -20.90
C PRO A 28 7.80 -0.39 -20.20
N ASP A 29 7.71 -1.65 -19.77
CA ASP A 29 6.49 -2.24 -19.21
C ASP A 29 6.14 -1.60 -17.87
N VAL A 30 7.14 -1.17 -17.06
CA VAL A 30 6.89 -0.51 -15.77
C VAL A 30 6.09 0.80 -15.90
N LEU A 31 6.06 1.42 -17.06
CA LEU A 31 5.28 2.65 -17.28
C LEU A 31 3.78 2.44 -17.19
N GLU A 32 3.29 1.20 -17.28
CA GLU A 32 1.88 0.87 -17.11
C GLU A 32 1.40 1.20 -15.69
N TYR A 33 2.24 1.01 -14.67
CA TYR A 33 1.93 1.35 -13.28
C TYR A 33 1.71 2.86 -13.09
N LYS A 34 2.59 3.67 -13.65
CA LYS A 34 2.43 5.14 -13.68
C LYS A 34 1.10 5.54 -14.34
N ASP A 35 0.78 4.92 -15.47
CA ASP A 35 -0.44 5.26 -16.21
C ASP A 35 -1.68 4.75 -15.46
N ALA A 36 -1.59 3.64 -14.71
CA ALA A 36 -2.65 3.14 -13.84
C ALA A 36 -2.99 4.16 -12.73
N ILE A 37 -1.99 4.65 -11.98
CA ILE A 37 -2.18 5.71 -10.96
C ILE A 37 -2.79 6.98 -11.56
N ARG A 38 -2.32 7.41 -12.73
CA ARG A 38 -2.88 8.59 -13.41
C ARG A 38 -4.32 8.40 -13.87
N ASN A 39 -4.71 7.17 -14.18
CA ASN A 39 -6.08 6.85 -14.57
C ASN A 39 -7.03 6.75 -13.37
N SER A 40 -6.52 6.32 -12.20
CA SER A 40 -7.27 6.24 -10.93
C SER A 40 -7.24 7.53 -10.10
N TYR A 41 -6.57 8.60 -10.56
CA TYR A 41 -6.36 9.84 -9.83
C TYR A 41 -7.62 10.39 -9.18
N TRP A 42 -7.53 10.68 -7.88
CA TRP A 42 -8.59 11.25 -7.06
C TRP A 42 -8.02 12.25 -6.05
N VAL A 43 -8.88 13.08 -5.47
CA VAL A 43 -8.54 13.97 -4.35
C VAL A 43 -9.63 13.89 -3.28
N HIS A 44 -9.27 14.04 -2.00
CA HIS A 44 -10.18 13.87 -0.87
C HIS A 44 -11.44 14.75 -0.94
N THR A 45 -11.37 15.92 -1.60
CA THR A 45 -12.51 16.82 -1.77
C THR A 45 -13.62 16.28 -2.68
N GLU A 46 -13.39 15.17 -3.37
CA GLU A 46 -14.41 14.48 -4.17
C GLU A 46 -15.34 13.61 -3.32
N PHE A 47 -14.96 13.30 -2.08
CA PHE A 47 -15.75 12.48 -1.17
C PHE A 47 -16.58 13.35 -0.21
N ASN A 48 -17.78 12.86 0.15
CA ASN A 48 -18.65 13.53 1.11
C ASN A 48 -18.58 12.80 2.46
N PHE A 49 -17.94 13.42 3.43
CA PHE A 49 -17.75 12.90 4.79
C PHE A 49 -18.79 13.38 5.81
N SER A 50 -19.83 14.10 5.38
CA SER A 50 -20.82 14.69 6.34
C SER A 50 -21.55 13.62 7.14
N GLY A 51 -21.87 12.47 6.51
CA GLY A 51 -22.46 11.32 7.19
C GLY A 51 -21.51 10.68 8.20
N ASP A 52 -20.24 10.57 7.83
CA ASP A 52 -19.20 9.93 8.63
C ASP A 52 -18.94 10.68 9.95
N VAL A 53 -18.94 12.01 9.90
CA VAL A 53 -18.86 12.86 11.11
C VAL A 53 -20.05 12.64 12.03
N GLN A 54 -21.26 12.48 11.46
CA GLN A 54 -22.46 12.19 12.23
C GLN A 54 -22.40 10.78 12.85
N ASP A 55 -21.96 9.79 12.07
CA ASP A 55 -21.78 8.41 12.53
C ASP A 55 -20.79 8.36 13.71
N PHE A 56 -19.63 8.98 13.55
CA PHE A 56 -18.61 9.03 14.61
C PHE A 56 -19.09 9.69 15.90
N LYS A 57 -19.92 10.73 15.80
CA LYS A 57 -20.40 11.47 16.97
C LYS A 57 -21.52 10.78 17.74
N VAL A 58 -22.45 10.11 17.02
CA VAL A 58 -23.74 9.69 17.65
C VAL A 58 -24.15 8.25 17.31
N ASN A 59 -23.62 7.61 16.27
CA ASN A 59 -24.08 6.32 15.81
C ASN A 59 -23.10 5.16 16.13
N THR A 60 -22.03 5.45 16.87
CA THR A 60 -21.02 4.46 17.30
C THR A 60 -21.11 4.19 18.78
N THR A 61 -20.88 2.94 19.16
CA THR A 61 -20.61 2.55 20.55
C THR A 61 -19.22 3.06 20.97
N PRO A 62 -18.93 3.14 22.28
CA PRO A 62 -17.57 3.51 22.74
C PRO A 62 -16.47 2.62 22.17
N ALA A 63 -16.68 1.29 22.05
CA ALA A 63 -15.72 0.35 21.48
C ALA A 63 -15.49 0.64 19.99
N GLU A 64 -16.57 0.72 19.19
CA GLU A 64 -16.46 1.08 17.75
C GLU A 64 -15.72 2.40 17.55
N LYS A 65 -16.02 3.41 18.39
CA LYS A 65 -15.36 4.72 18.30
C LYS A 65 -13.86 4.64 18.56
N THR A 66 -13.45 3.82 19.53
CA THR A 66 -12.01 3.57 19.80
C THR A 66 -11.36 2.84 18.65
N VAL A 67 -11.98 1.79 18.11
CA VAL A 67 -11.45 1.06 16.95
C VAL A 67 -11.27 1.99 15.76
N ILE A 68 -12.29 2.77 15.37
CA ILE A 68 -12.20 3.72 14.25
C ILE A 68 -11.07 4.74 14.47
N LYS A 69 -11.06 5.36 15.67
CA LYS A 69 -10.06 6.36 16.00
C LYS A 69 -8.64 5.80 15.87
N ARG A 70 -8.37 4.64 16.50
CA ARG A 70 -7.03 4.04 16.51
C ARG A 70 -6.62 3.53 15.12
N THR A 71 -7.57 2.98 14.37
CA THR A 71 -7.32 2.57 12.99
C THR A 71 -6.93 3.77 12.11
N MET A 72 -7.66 4.89 12.21
CA MET A 72 -7.34 6.11 11.47
C MET A 72 -5.97 6.69 11.85
N LEU A 73 -5.61 6.65 13.15
CA LEU A 73 -4.31 7.09 13.63
C LEU A 73 -3.18 6.18 13.11
N ALA A 74 -3.42 4.87 13.07
CA ALA A 74 -2.46 3.90 12.56
C ALA A 74 -2.19 4.08 11.06
N ILE A 75 -3.23 4.30 10.25
CA ILE A 75 -3.09 4.61 8.81
C ILE A 75 -2.32 5.92 8.64
N ALA A 76 -2.78 7.00 9.26
CA ALA A 76 -2.18 8.32 9.09
C ALA A 76 -0.68 8.36 9.47
N GLN A 77 -0.23 7.51 10.39
CA GLN A 77 1.17 7.45 10.77
C GLN A 77 2.05 6.81 9.69
N ILE A 78 1.61 5.72 9.02
CA ILE A 78 2.38 5.10 7.93
C ILE A 78 2.59 6.07 6.77
N GLU A 79 1.59 6.84 6.39
CA GLU A 79 1.62 7.81 5.30
C GLU A 79 2.72 8.89 5.46
N VAL A 80 3.26 9.06 6.65
CA VAL A 80 4.37 9.98 6.88
C VAL A 80 5.68 9.47 6.27
N GLN A 81 5.90 8.15 6.27
CA GLN A 81 7.20 7.52 5.92
C GLN A 81 7.24 7.01 4.47
N VAL A 82 6.15 6.43 3.96
CA VAL A 82 6.14 5.67 2.69
C VAL A 82 6.53 6.51 1.47
N LYS A 83 6.11 7.77 1.41
CA LYS A 83 6.35 8.65 0.26
C LYS A 83 7.82 8.91 -0.05
N THR A 84 8.70 8.91 0.95
CA THR A 84 10.13 9.13 0.74
C THR A 84 10.77 7.97 0.02
N PHE A 85 10.41 6.74 0.37
CA PHE A 85 10.89 5.54 -0.30
C PHE A 85 10.64 5.58 -1.82
N TRP A 86 9.40 5.88 -2.25
CA TRP A 86 9.09 5.96 -3.68
C TRP A 86 9.75 7.13 -4.39
N ALA A 87 9.92 8.27 -3.71
CA ALA A 87 10.58 9.44 -4.30
C ALA A 87 12.05 9.16 -4.63
N ASP A 88 12.73 8.39 -3.78
CA ASP A 88 14.18 8.16 -3.85
C ASP A 88 14.56 6.92 -4.70
N ILE A 89 13.58 6.16 -5.20
CA ILE A 89 13.82 4.93 -5.99
C ILE A 89 14.73 5.14 -7.22
N TYR A 90 14.75 6.35 -7.78
CA TYR A 90 15.60 6.68 -8.94
C TYR A 90 17.10 6.73 -8.57
N ASP A 91 17.43 7.00 -7.33
CA ASP A 91 18.82 7.12 -6.90
C ASP A 91 19.51 5.75 -6.94
N GLU A 92 18.78 4.68 -6.64
CA GLU A 92 19.27 3.30 -6.64
C GLU A 92 19.07 2.60 -8.01
N MET A 93 17.94 2.84 -8.66
CA MET A 93 17.65 2.32 -9.99
C MET A 93 17.56 3.47 -11.00
N PRO A 94 18.69 3.98 -11.51
CA PRO A 94 18.76 5.24 -12.27
C PRO A 94 18.28 5.09 -13.72
N LYS A 95 17.06 4.58 -13.88
CA LYS A 95 16.32 4.48 -15.13
C LYS A 95 15.18 5.49 -15.15
N ALA A 96 15.11 6.32 -16.21
CA ALA A 96 14.11 7.38 -16.31
C ALA A 96 12.66 6.84 -16.18
N GLU A 97 12.36 5.65 -16.72
CA GLU A 97 11.06 5.01 -16.59
C GLU A 97 10.74 4.62 -15.17
N ILE A 98 11.67 4.03 -14.42
CA ILE A 98 11.50 3.64 -13.01
C ILE A 98 11.30 4.89 -12.14
N GLY A 99 12.16 5.89 -12.26
CA GLY A 99 12.01 7.15 -11.54
C GLY A 99 10.69 7.87 -11.82
N ASN A 100 10.17 7.79 -13.07
CA ASN A 100 8.86 8.36 -13.40
C ASN A 100 7.71 7.64 -12.68
N VAL A 101 7.81 6.34 -12.46
CA VAL A 101 6.82 5.59 -11.67
C VAL A 101 6.94 5.99 -10.21
N GLY A 102 8.12 5.93 -9.61
CA GLY A 102 8.34 6.26 -8.20
C GLY A 102 7.87 7.67 -7.84
N MET A 103 8.20 8.68 -8.65
CA MET A 103 7.71 10.05 -8.43
C MET A 103 6.20 10.19 -8.58
N THR A 104 5.55 9.35 -9.40
CA THR A 104 4.08 9.33 -9.51
C THR A 104 3.45 8.68 -8.28
N PHE A 105 4.09 7.65 -7.72
CA PHE A 105 3.68 7.03 -6.47
C PHE A 105 3.88 7.98 -5.29
N ALA A 106 5.02 8.64 -5.17
CA ALA A 106 5.23 9.65 -4.14
C ALA A 106 4.16 10.77 -4.18
N GLU A 107 3.65 11.14 -5.36
CA GLU A 107 2.53 12.08 -5.49
C GLU A 107 1.21 11.48 -4.99
N SER A 108 0.93 10.19 -5.26
CA SER A 108 -0.26 9.53 -4.69
C SER A 108 -0.21 9.47 -3.17
N GLU A 109 0.96 9.20 -2.57
CA GLU A 109 1.13 9.23 -1.12
C GLU A 109 0.83 10.61 -0.50
N VAL A 110 1.19 11.69 -1.20
CA VAL A 110 0.80 13.04 -0.76
C VAL A 110 -0.72 13.22 -0.74
N ARG A 111 -1.43 12.67 -1.72
CA ARG A 111 -2.90 12.72 -1.76
C ARG A 111 -3.55 11.86 -0.67
N HIS A 112 -2.97 10.69 -0.38
CA HIS A 112 -3.38 9.83 0.73
C HIS A 112 -3.21 10.57 2.05
N MET A 113 -2.05 11.14 2.30
CA MET A 113 -1.76 11.94 3.48
C MET A 113 -2.72 13.13 3.63
N ASP A 114 -3.03 13.86 2.56
CA ASP A 114 -4.00 14.96 2.56
C ASP A 114 -5.39 14.47 2.97
N ALA A 115 -5.80 13.31 2.46
CA ALA A 115 -7.10 12.70 2.78
C ALA A 115 -7.18 12.30 4.26
N TYR A 116 -6.18 11.59 4.77
CA TYR A 116 -6.17 11.16 6.17
C TYR A 116 -6.01 12.33 7.14
N SER A 117 -5.17 13.32 6.81
CA SER A 117 -5.08 14.57 7.59
C SER A 117 -6.44 15.27 7.68
N HIS A 118 -7.15 15.39 6.54
CA HIS A 118 -8.50 15.96 6.54
C HIS A 118 -9.49 15.14 7.39
N LEU A 119 -9.41 13.81 7.35
CA LEU A 119 -10.25 12.94 8.16
C LEU A 119 -9.98 13.09 9.66
N LEU A 120 -8.72 13.20 10.08
CA LEU A 120 -8.36 13.49 11.48
C LEU A 120 -9.01 14.81 11.95
N ASP A 121 -8.95 15.85 11.11
CA ASP A 121 -9.53 17.16 11.43
C ASP A 121 -11.06 17.12 11.60
N ILE A 122 -11.78 16.55 10.65
CA ILE A 122 -13.25 16.54 10.67
C ILE A 122 -13.84 15.60 11.73
N LEU A 123 -13.11 14.53 12.09
CA LEU A 123 -13.46 13.64 13.19
C LEU A 123 -13.08 14.23 14.55
N GLY A 124 -12.20 15.24 14.58
CA GLY A 124 -11.75 15.92 15.79
C GLY A 124 -10.78 15.07 16.61
N ILE A 125 -9.87 14.36 15.95
CA ILE A 125 -8.86 13.48 16.56
C ILE A 125 -7.40 13.90 16.21
N THR A 126 -7.22 15.11 15.71
CA THR A 126 -5.90 15.66 15.37
C THR A 126 -4.97 15.76 16.58
N GLU A 127 -5.50 16.17 17.76
CA GLU A 127 -4.70 16.20 19.00
C GLU A 127 -4.22 14.80 19.42
N ASP A 128 -5.04 13.76 19.18
CA ASP A 128 -4.64 12.37 19.45
C ASP A 128 -3.50 11.91 18.52
N PHE A 129 -3.42 12.45 17.30
CA PHE A 129 -2.35 12.14 16.37
C PHE A 129 -1.01 12.73 16.83
N GLU A 130 -0.99 13.89 17.47
CA GLU A 130 0.23 14.47 18.05
C GLU A 130 0.86 13.56 19.12
N GLU A 131 0.05 12.75 19.79
CA GLU A 131 0.47 11.83 20.86
C GLU A 131 0.68 10.39 20.38
N VAL A 132 0.31 10.04 19.14
CA VAL A 132 0.25 8.65 18.67
C VAL A 132 1.62 7.96 18.66
N THR A 133 2.69 8.70 18.39
CA THR A 133 4.07 8.18 18.37
C THR A 133 4.57 7.72 19.73
N ALA A 134 3.92 8.14 20.84
CA ALA A 134 4.21 7.65 22.17
C ALA A 134 3.50 6.33 22.52
N VAL A 135 2.66 5.81 21.62
CA VAL A 135 2.01 4.48 21.77
C VAL A 135 3.05 3.41 21.45
N PRO A 136 3.36 2.48 22.37
CA PRO A 136 4.44 1.51 22.17
C PRO A 136 4.32 0.69 20.87
N ALA A 137 3.10 0.30 20.47
CA ALA A 137 2.88 -0.43 19.24
C ALA A 137 3.20 0.42 17.98
N ILE A 138 2.91 1.71 18.02
CA ILE A 138 3.23 2.65 16.95
C ILE A 138 4.74 2.95 16.93
N GLU A 139 5.35 3.18 18.10
CA GLU A 139 6.78 3.41 18.23
C GLU A 139 7.59 2.25 17.64
N GLU A 140 7.26 1.00 18.02
CA GLU A 140 7.92 -0.19 17.47
C GLU A 140 7.75 -0.33 15.95
N ARG A 141 6.59 0.05 15.40
CA ARG A 141 6.39 0.07 13.94
C ARG A 141 7.25 1.13 13.26
N ILE A 142 7.33 2.33 13.84
CA ILE A 142 8.20 3.39 13.34
C ILE A 142 9.67 2.92 13.34
N ASP A 143 10.13 2.34 14.45
CA ASP A 143 11.51 1.91 14.60
C ASP A 143 11.93 0.90 13.52
N TYR A 144 11.09 -0.11 13.23
CA TYR A 144 11.43 -1.07 12.20
C TYR A 144 11.34 -0.50 10.78
N LEU A 145 10.41 0.41 10.52
CA LEU A 145 10.32 1.09 9.22
C LEU A 145 11.52 2.00 8.98
N ASP A 146 11.96 2.72 10.00
CA ASP A 146 13.15 3.58 9.92
C ASP A 146 14.42 2.75 9.66
N GLU A 147 14.56 1.57 10.28
CA GLU A 147 15.67 0.65 10.00
C GLU A 147 15.75 0.28 8.51
N TYR A 148 14.60 -0.03 7.88
CA TYR A 148 14.58 -0.38 6.47
C TYR A 148 14.69 0.83 5.54
N LEU A 149 14.26 2.02 5.95
CA LEU A 149 14.55 3.26 5.22
C LEU A 149 16.06 3.55 5.22
N GLU A 150 16.76 3.34 6.34
CA GLU A 150 18.22 3.47 6.38
C GLU A 150 18.91 2.45 5.44
N LYS A 151 18.41 1.20 5.38
CA LYS A 151 18.91 0.17 4.46
C LYS A 151 18.64 0.51 2.99
N SER A 152 17.57 1.27 2.68
CA SER A 152 17.29 1.68 1.29
C SER A 152 18.29 2.72 0.76
N GLU A 153 19.07 3.35 1.63
CA GLU A 153 20.15 4.27 1.26
C GLU A 153 21.55 3.58 1.25
N SER A 154 21.60 2.25 1.45
CA SER A 154 22.83 1.48 1.49
C SER A 154 23.42 1.25 0.11
N ASP A 155 24.76 1.32 -0.02
CA ASP A 155 25.49 0.87 -1.23
C ASP A 155 25.42 -0.66 -1.44
N ASP A 156 24.91 -1.42 -0.46
CA ASP A 156 24.72 -2.86 -0.52
C ASP A 156 23.40 -3.20 -1.21
N LYS A 157 23.50 -3.85 -2.37
CA LYS A 157 22.31 -4.21 -3.19
C LYS A 157 21.36 -5.17 -2.47
N GLU A 158 21.86 -6.05 -1.62
CA GLU A 158 21.04 -7.00 -0.87
C GLU A 158 20.20 -6.27 0.19
N GLU A 159 20.82 -5.34 0.95
CA GLU A 159 20.11 -4.48 1.88
C GLU A 159 19.04 -3.62 1.16
N TYR A 160 19.37 -3.08 -0.01
CA TYR A 160 18.41 -2.32 -0.81
C TYR A 160 17.23 -3.18 -1.29
N VAL A 161 17.49 -4.38 -1.81
CA VAL A 161 16.44 -5.32 -2.26
C VAL A 161 15.55 -5.74 -1.11
N MET A 162 16.12 -5.96 0.09
CA MET A 162 15.35 -6.24 1.30
C MET A 162 14.43 -5.08 1.66
N SER A 163 14.90 -3.82 1.58
CA SER A 163 14.08 -2.63 1.78
C SER A 163 12.97 -2.51 0.75
N LEU A 164 13.30 -2.68 -0.53
CA LEU A 164 12.32 -2.66 -1.61
C LEU A 164 11.20 -3.68 -1.38
N LEU A 165 11.58 -4.91 -1.02
CA LEU A 165 10.64 -5.98 -0.72
C LEU A 165 9.76 -5.62 0.48
N LEU A 166 10.35 -5.14 1.58
CA LEU A 166 9.61 -4.78 2.78
C LEU A 166 8.59 -3.67 2.47
N PHE A 167 9.03 -2.55 1.91
CA PHE A 167 8.12 -1.43 1.64
C PHE A 167 7.03 -1.81 0.65
N SER A 168 7.37 -2.42 -0.49
CA SER A 168 6.40 -2.70 -1.54
C SER A 168 5.44 -3.85 -1.21
N THR A 169 5.87 -4.85 -0.43
CA THR A 169 5.04 -6.03 -0.18
C THR A 169 4.48 -6.08 1.24
N PHE A 170 5.27 -5.81 2.28
CA PHE A 170 4.79 -5.92 3.65
C PHE A 170 4.09 -4.63 4.14
N VAL A 171 4.53 -3.45 3.70
CA VAL A 171 3.87 -2.20 4.06
C VAL A 171 2.68 -1.94 3.15
N GLU A 172 2.91 -1.78 1.86
CA GLU A 172 1.89 -1.41 0.87
C GLU A 172 0.80 -2.47 0.69
N HIS A 173 1.15 -3.76 0.73
CA HIS A 173 0.22 -4.86 0.50
C HIS A 173 -0.38 -5.48 1.77
N VAL A 174 0.19 -5.25 2.95
CA VAL A 174 -0.24 -5.92 4.18
C VAL A 174 -0.59 -4.96 5.30
N SER A 175 0.37 -4.13 5.75
CA SER A 175 0.17 -3.32 6.96
C SER A 175 -1.03 -2.40 6.85
N LEU A 176 -1.17 -1.67 5.74
CA LEU A 176 -2.32 -0.79 5.49
C LEU A 176 -3.64 -1.58 5.32
N PHE A 177 -3.57 -2.76 4.70
CA PHE A 177 -4.77 -3.51 4.32
C PHE A 177 -5.57 -4.06 5.50
N SER A 178 -4.93 -4.39 6.62
CA SER A 178 -5.66 -4.75 7.84
C SER A 178 -6.51 -3.59 8.36
N GLN A 179 -5.98 -2.38 8.30
CA GLN A 179 -6.70 -1.17 8.68
C GLN A 179 -7.78 -0.80 7.66
N PHE A 180 -7.53 -1.01 6.38
CA PHE A 180 -8.54 -0.81 5.32
C PHE A 180 -9.72 -1.77 5.48
N LEU A 181 -9.45 -3.05 5.78
CA LEU A 181 -10.48 -4.03 6.10
C LEU A 181 -11.34 -3.56 7.27
N ILE A 182 -10.73 -3.11 8.37
CA ILE A 182 -11.45 -2.61 9.54
C ILE A 182 -12.35 -1.42 9.15
N MET A 183 -11.82 -0.41 8.47
CA MET A 183 -12.58 0.79 8.13
C MET A 183 -13.73 0.51 7.17
N THR A 184 -13.49 -0.30 6.13
CA THR A 184 -14.52 -0.63 5.13
C THR A 184 -15.58 -1.58 5.66
N SER A 185 -15.28 -2.37 6.70
CA SER A 185 -16.22 -3.28 7.35
C SER A 185 -17.43 -2.55 7.96
N PHE A 186 -17.27 -1.32 8.42
CA PHE A 186 -18.38 -0.51 8.93
C PHE A 186 -19.42 -0.18 7.85
N ASP A 187 -19.01 0.15 6.63
CA ASP A 187 -19.97 0.33 5.53
C ASP A 187 -20.57 -1.01 5.09
N LYS A 188 -19.74 -2.04 5.01
CA LYS A 188 -20.19 -3.38 4.59
C LYS A 188 -21.31 -3.93 5.48
N HIS A 189 -21.12 -3.90 6.80
CA HIS A 189 -21.98 -4.58 7.75
C HIS A 189 -23.02 -3.65 8.41
N GLU A 190 -22.64 -2.40 8.70
CA GLU A 190 -23.43 -1.48 9.49
C GLU A 190 -24.00 -0.28 8.68
N LYS A 191 -23.58 -0.12 7.42
CA LYS A 191 -23.93 1.02 6.58
C LYS A 191 -23.54 2.38 7.20
N LYS A 192 -22.43 2.38 7.94
CA LYS A 192 -21.82 3.56 8.55
C LYS A 192 -20.51 3.90 7.83
N PHE A 193 -20.07 5.14 7.91
CA PHE A 193 -18.78 5.62 7.39
C PHE A 193 -18.59 5.44 5.88
N LYS A 194 -19.64 5.68 5.12
CA LYS A 194 -19.64 5.49 3.66
C LYS A 194 -18.61 6.38 2.95
N GLY A 195 -18.43 7.62 3.39
CA GLY A 195 -17.45 8.54 2.80
C GLY A 195 -16.01 8.03 3.03
N ILE A 196 -15.71 7.62 4.26
CA ILE A 196 -14.42 7.04 4.63
C ILE A 196 -14.19 5.74 3.87
N ALA A 197 -15.19 4.84 3.81
CA ALA A 197 -15.07 3.59 3.06
C ALA A 197 -14.74 3.84 1.57
N ASN A 198 -15.34 4.83 0.94
CA ASN A 198 -15.03 5.19 -0.46
C ASN A 198 -13.61 5.74 -0.62
N ALA A 199 -13.12 6.55 0.32
CA ALA A 199 -11.76 7.06 0.29
C ALA A 199 -10.74 5.93 0.50
N VAL A 200 -10.98 5.06 1.49
CA VAL A 200 -10.15 3.88 1.76
C VAL A 200 -10.14 2.91 0.57
N GLU A 201 -11.29 2.68 -0.10
CA GLU A 201 -11.36 1.89 -1.33
C GLU A 201 -10.51 2.51 -2.45
N ALA A 202 -10.52 3.83 -2.60
CA ALA A 202 -9.70 4.51 -3.60
C ALA A 202 -8.21 4.40 -3.28
N THR A 203 -7.81 4.58 -2.01
CA THR A 203 -6.45 4.38 -1.53
C THR A 203 -6.00 2.93 -1.77
N SER A 204 -6.76 1.94 -1.31
CA SER A 204 -6.37 0.52 -1.40
C SER A 204 -6.10 0.05 -2.83
N LYS A 205 -6.76 0.65 -3.82
CA LYS A 205 -6.49 0.37 -5.24
C LYS A 205 -5.16 0.94 -5.72
N GLU A 206 -4.76 2.11 -5.23
CA GLU A 206 -3.46 2.69 -5.55
C GLU A 206 -2.34 1.94 -4.83
N GLU A 207 -2.53 1.54 -3.55
CA GLU A 207 -1.58 0.72 -2.81
C GLU A 207 -1.34 -0.66 -3.45
N GLN A 208 -2.37 -1.27 -4.00
CA GLN A 208 -2.19 -2.50 -4.76
C GLN A 208 -1.29 -2.31 -5.98
N ILE A 209 -1.42 -1.18 -6.68
CA ILE A 209 -0.57 -0.85 -7.82
C ILE A 209 0.88 -0.66 -7.37
N HIS A 210 1.11 -0.02 -6.21
CA HIS A 210 2.44 0.17 -5.61
C HIS A 210 3.09 -1.18 -5.31
N GLY A 211 2.39 -2.07 -4.62
CA GLY A 211 2.89 -3.39 -4.30
C GLY A 211 3.21 -4.24 -5.54
N LEU A 212 2.33 -4.25 -6.56
CA LEU A 212 2.57 -4.96 -7.81
C LEU A 212 3.81 -4.44 -8.56
N PHE A 213 4.05 -3.14 -8.56
CA PHE A 213 5.27 -2.57 -9.12
C PHE A 213 6.51 -3.04 -8.37
N GLY A 214 6.46 -3.05 -7.03
CA GLY A 214 7.57 -3.57 -6.24
C GLY A 214 7.88 -5.04 -6.53
N VAL A 215 6.86 -5.89 -6.66
CA VAL A 215 7.02 -7.30 -7.07
C VAL A 215 7.71 -7.38 -8.45
N GLU A 216 7.28 -6.59 -9.44
CA GLU A 216 7.90 -6.55 -10.78
C GLU A 216 9.38 -6.14 -10.70
N LEU A 217 9.72 -5.18 -9.83
CA LEU A 217 11.11 -4.77 -9.63
C LEU A 217 11.94 -5.89 -8.98
N VAL A 218 11.43 -6.54 -7.93
CA VAL A 218 12.10 -7.66 -7.26
C VAL A 218 12.34 -8.82 -8.24
N GLU A 219 11.32 -9.18 -9.05
CA GLU A 219 11.47 -10.20 -10.09
C GLU A 219 12.52 -9.81 -11.14
N THR A 220 12.52 -8.54 -11.57
CA THR A 220 13.51 -8.02 -12.53
C THR A 220 14.93 -8.10 -11.97
N ILE A 221 15.11 -7.67 -10.71
CA ILE A 221 16.41 -7.74 -10.03
C ILE A 221 16.87 -9.20 -9.90
N ARG A 222 15.96 -10.11 -9.55
CA ARG A 222 16.27 -11.55 -9.45
C ARG A 222 16.72 -12.14 -10.79
N GLU A 223 16.07 -11.77 -11.90
CA GLU A 223 16.47 -12.22 -13.23
C GLU A 223 17.87 -11.72 -13.63
N GLU A 224 18.22 -10.48 -13.29
CA GLU A 224 19.46 -9.82 -13.67
C GLU A 224 20.60 -10.05 -12.68
N ASN A 225 20.29 -10.25 -11.39
CA ASN A 225 21.23 -10.43 -10.30
C ASN A 225 20.88 -11.65 -9.42
N PRO A 226 20.81 -12.87 -9.98
CA PRO A 226 20.34 -14.06 -9.24
C PRO A 226 21.18 -14.41 -8.01
N ASP A 227 22.45 -13.97 -7.99
CA ASP A 227 23.37 -14.23 -6.88
C ASP A 227 22.96 -13.49 -5.57
N LEU A 228 22.03 -12.49 -5.65
CA LEU A 228 21.46 -11.79 -4.49
C LEU A 228 20.33 -12.58 -3.81
N PHE A 229 19.85 -13.68 -4.40
CA PHE A 229 18.66 -14.42 -3.94
C PHE A 229 19.03 -15.87 -3.61
N ASP A 230 19.92 -16.04 -2.67
CA ASP A 230 20.33 -17.36 -2.17
C ASP A 230 19.45 -17.82 -0.98
N GLU A 231 19.80 -18.97 -0.39
CA GLU A 231 19.05 -19.54 0.74
C GLU A 231 19.14 -18.63 1.99
N ASP A 232 20.25 -17.92 2.21
CA ASP A 232 20.43 -17.02 3.35
C ASP A 232 19.52 -15.80 3.21
N PHE A 233 19.40 -15.23 1.99
CA PHE A 233 18.45 -14.15 1.68
C PHE A 233 16.99 -14.57 1.90
N GLU A 234 16.57 -15.76 1.48
CA GLU A 234 15.20 -16.26 1.71
C GLU A 234 14.90 -16.39 3.20
N GLU A 235 15.86 -16.87 4.01
CA GLU A 235 15.71 -16.93 5.47
C GLU A 235 15.56 -15.52 6.09
N GLU A 236 16.30 -14.54 5.59
CA GLU A 236 16.18 -13.14 6.03
C GLU A 236 14.83 -12.50 5.67
N VAL A 237 14.32 -12.78 4.47
CA VAL A 237 12.96 -12.34 4.05
C VAL A 237 11.88 -12.91 4.97
N GLN A 238 11.96 -14.20 5.30
CA GLN A 238 11.04 -14.84 6.23
C GLN A 238 11.14 -14.25 7.65
N ALA A 239 12.35 -13.94 8.12
CA ALA A 239 12.58 -13.30 9.41
C ALA A 239 12.00 -11.87 9.43
N ALA A 240 12.20 -11.08 8.37
CA ALA A 240 11.62 -9.75 8.21
C ALA A 240 10.08 -9.80 8.15
N CYS A 241 9.52 -10.79 7.46
CA CYS A 241 8.08 -11.05 7.43
C CYS A 241 7.51 -11.34 8.83
N GLN A 242 8.20 -12.19 9.61
CA GLN A 242 7.80 -12.48 10.97
C GLN A 242 7.85 -11.23 11.87
N GLN A 243 8.88 -10.40 11.74
CA GLN A 243 9.02 -9.15 12.48
C GLN A 243 7.89 -8.16 12.14
N ALA A 244 7.61 -7.97 10.85
CA ALA A 244 6.52 -7.12 10.37
C ALA A 244 5.16 -7.61 10.89
N PHE A 245 4.91 -8.92 10.84
CA PHE A 245 3.70 -9.52 11.40
C PHE A 245 3.56 -9.26 12.90
N GLU A 246 4.62 -9.43 13.68
CA GLU A 246 4.60 -9.17 15.13
C GLU A 246 4.32 -7.70 15.46
N ALA A 247 4.83 -6.77 14.67
CA ALA A 247 4.53 -5.35 14.80
C ALA A 247 3.05 -5.06 14.50
N GLU A 248 2.50 -5.61 13.41
CA GLU A 248 1.08 -5.43 13.06
C GLU A 248 0.14 -6.10 14.08
N MET A 249 0.52 -7.23 14.68
CA MET A 249 -0.26 -7.84 15.75
C MET A 249 -0.36 -6.93 16.99
N LYS A 250 0.70 -6.19 17.33
CA LYS A 250 0.67 -5.19 18.42
C LYS A 250 -0.23 -4.00 18.08
N ILE A 251 -0.24 -3.57 16.81
CA ILE A 251 -1.19 -2.55 16.31
C ILE A 251 -2.63 -3.04 16.48
N LEU A 252 -2.93 -4.26 16.08
CA LEU A 252 -4.27 -4.85 16.26
C LEU A 252 -4.65 -4.98 17.74
N ASP A 253 -3.74 -5.41 18.59
CA ASP A 253 -3.96 -5.47 20.04
C ASP A 253 -4.29 -4.09 20.62
N TRP A 254 -3.61 -3.06 20.18
CA TRP A 254 -3.90 -1.68 20.56
C TRP A 254 -5.26 -1.22 20.03
N ILE A 255 -5.57 -1.46 18.74
CA ILE A 255 -6.84 -1.06 18.13
C ILE A 255 -8.02 -1.67 18.90
N PHE A 256 -7.97 -2.95 19.20
CA PHE A 256 -9.08 -3.71 19.82
C PHE A 256 -9.03 -3.77 21.36
N SER A 257 -8.06 -3.13 22.03
CA SER A 257 -7.86 -3.27 23.49
C SER A 257 -9.05 -2.81 24.35
N GLU A 258 -9.95 -1.98 23.84
CA GLU A 258 -11.14 -1.50 24.54
C GLU A 258 -12.44 -2.17 24.09
N GLY A 259 -12.38 -3.18 23.25
CA GLY A 259 -13.52 -3.97 22.82
C GLY A 259 -13.42 -4.45 21.38
N GLU A 260 -14.21 -5.48 21.09
CA GLU A 260 -14.32 -6.12 19.78
C GLU A 260 -15.44 -5.49 18.95
N LEU A 261 -15.34 -5.64 17.62
CA LEU A 261 -16.46 -5.40 16.71
C LEU A 261 -17.25 -6.71 16.55
N GLU A 262 -18.57 -6.67 16.77
CA GLU A 262 -19.40 -7.86 16.63
C GLU A 262 -19.40 -8.43 15.21
N PHE A 263 -19.27 -7.55 14.21
CA PHE A 263 -19.29 -7.91 12.79
C PHE A 263 -17.90 -8.19 12.19
N LEU A 264 -16.83 -7.84 12.90
CA LEU A 264 -15.43 -8.12 12.53
C LEU A 264 -14.58 -8.29 13.78
N PRO A 265 -14.66 -9.43 14.47
CA PRO A 265 -13.78 -9.76 15.60
C PRO A 265 -12.29 -9.72 15.19
N ARG A 266 -11.42 -9.34 16.13
CA ARG A 266 -9.99 -9.27 15.94
C ARG A 266 -9.38 -10.53 15.29
N ALA A 267 -9.91 -11.71 15.63
CA ALA A 267 -9.44 -12.99 15.10
C ALA A 267 -9.58 -13.10 13.56
N HIS A 268 -10.61 -12.47 12.97
CA HIS A 268 -10.76 -12.44 11.51
C HIS A 268 -9.67 -11.56 10.86
N VAL A 269 -9.32 -10.43 11.49
CA VAL A 269 -8.25 -9.56 11.01
C VAL A 269 -6.87 -10.21 11.16
N ASP A 270 -6.65 -11.01 12.23
CA ASP A 270 -5.43 -11.80 12.39
C ASP A 270 -5.28 -12.84 11.26
N ALA A 271 -6.34 -13.62 10.97
CA ALA A 271 -6.32 -14.58 9.87
C ALA A 271 -6.07 -13.90 8.52
N PHE A 272 -6.73 -12.77 8.26
CA PHE A 272 -6.53 -11.96 7.07
C PHE A 272 -5.06 -11.48 6.92
N LEU A 273 -4.44 -11.00 8.00
CA LEU A 273 -3.04 -10.59 7.99
C LEU A 273 -2.10 -11.74 7.65
N ARG A 274 -2.29 -12.92 8.27
CA ARG A 274 -1.48 -14.11 7.99
C ARG A 274 -1.54 -14.52 6.53
N ASP A 275 -2.74 -14.52 5.96
CA ASP A 275 -2.96 -14.84 4.56
C ASP A 275 -2.28 -13.83 3.64
N ARG A 276 -2.41 -12.54 3.94
CA ARG A 276 -1.76 -11.46 3.17
C ARG A 276 -0.24 -11.52 3.20
N PHE A 277 0.36 -11.79 4.36
CA PHE A 277 1.81 -11.99 4.46
C PHE A 277 2.27 -13.20 3.65
N ASN A 278 1.53 -14.31 3.69
CA ASN A 278 1.82 -15.48 2.86
C ASN A 278 1.73 -15.16 1.37
N GLN A 279 0.69 -14.45 0.92
CA GLN A 279 0.57 -14.03 -0.48
C GLN A 279 1.73 -13.11 -0.89
N SER A 280 2.17 -12.22 -0.01
CA SER A 280 3.33 -11.35 -0.27
C SER A 280 4.62 -12.16 -0.42
N LEU A 281 4.85 -13.17 0.42
CA LEU A 281 5.99 -14.09 0.28
C LEU A 281 5.91 -14.87 -1.04
N GLU A 282 4.76 -15.46 -1.36
CA GLU A 282 4.55 -16.20 -2.61
C GLU A 282 4.78 -15.34 -3.86
N ASN A 283 4.35 -14.08 -3.84
CA ASN A 283 4.54 -13.12 -4.94
C ASN A 283 6.01 -12.84 -5.23
N VAL A 284 6.87 -12.95 -4.22
CA VAL A 284 8.33 -12.78 -4.38
C VAL A 284 9.09 -14.12 -4.40
N GLY A 285 8.36 -15.25 -4.51
CA GLY A 285 8.93 -16.59 -4.69
C GLY A 285 9.52 -17.19 -3.42
N VAL A 286 9.10 -16.73 -2.24
CA VAL A 286 9.51 -17.27 -0.92
C VAL A 286 8.37 -18.09 -0.34
N GLU A 287 8.71 -19.21 0.33
CA GLU A 287 7.72 -20.11 0.91
C GLU A 287 6.94 -19.43 2.06
N PRO A 288 5.60 -19.61 2.13
CA PRO A 288 4.75 -19.10 3.21
C PRO A 288 5.17 -19.61 4.60
N ILE A 289 4.99 -18.77 5.64
CA ILE A 289 5.38 -19.13 7.03
C ILE A 289 4.20 -19.17 8.01
N PHE A 290 2.99 -18.77 7.61
CA PHE A 290 1.82 -18.76 8.47
C PHE A 290 0.80 -19.82 8.05
N ASP A 291 -0.02 -20.25 9.02
CA ASP A 291 -1.14 -21.18 8.85
C ASP A 291 -2.44 -20.46 9.27
N PRO A 292 -3.06 -19.66 8.37
CA PRO A 292 -4.30 -18.96 8.69
C PRO A 292 -5.49 -19.93 8.80
N ASP A 293 -6.47 -19.58 9.65
CA ASP A 293 -7.72 -20.35 9.79
C ASP A 293 -8.67 -20.04 8.63
N ASP A 294 -8.96 -21.04 7.79
CA ASP A 294 -9.81 -20.92 6.61
C ASP A 294 -11.23 -20.44 6.91
N ASP A 295 -11.82 -20.87 8.05
CA ASP A 295 -13.19 -20.47 8.43
C ASP A 295 -13.22 -18.97 8.79
N LEU A 296 -12.16 -18.45 9.42
CA LEU A 296 -12.04 -17.02 9.73
C LEU A 296 -11.74 -16.19 8.47
N LEU A 297 -10.95 -16.71 7.53
CA LEU A 297 -10.68 -16.06 6.26
C LEU A 297 -11.92 -15.91 5.39
N GLU A 298 -12.83 -16.90 5.38
CA GLU A 298 -14.07 -16.83 4.60
C GLU A 298 -14.87 -15.56 4.94
N GLU A 299 -14.87 -15.15 6.22
CA GLU A 299 -15.58 -13.97 6.70
C GLU A 299 -14.98 -12.63 6.21
N THR A 300 -13.74 -12.64 5.71
CA THR A 300 -13.05 -11.44 5.18
C THR A 300 -12.94 -11.41 3.66
N ARG A 301 -13.26 -12.50 2.93
CA ARG A 301 -13.15 -12.61 1.47
C ARG A 301 -13.88 -11.52 0.69
N TRP A 302 -14.97 -10.99 1.26
CA TRP A 302 -15.69 -9.89 0.64
C TRP A 302 -14.82 -8.66 0.37
N PHE A 303 -13.74 -8.47 1.17
CA PHE A 303 -12.84 -7.34 0.97
C PHE A 303 -12.13 -7.45 -0.38
N ASP A 304 -11.57 -8.60 -0.69
CA ASP A 304 -10.93 -8.81 -1.98
C ASP A 304 -11.97 -8.82 -3.12
N GLU A 305 -13.11 -9.49 -2.94
CA GLU A 305 -14.15 -9.58 -3.96
C GLU A 305 -14.81 -8.24 -4.29
N ASP A 306 -15.17 -7.45 -3.29
CA ASP A 306 -15.94 -6.21 -3.48
C ASP A 306 -15.03 -4.99 -3.72
N ILE A 307 -13.84 -4.97 -3.12
CA ILE A 307 -12.95 -3.81 -3.09
C ILE A 307 -11.80 -3.98 -4.06
N MET A 308 -11.12 -5.13 -4.02
CA MET A 308 -9.93 -5.37 -4.82
C MET A 308 -10.24 -5.92 -6.21
N MET A 309 -11.14 -6.92 -6.32
CA MET A 309 -11.46 -7.58 -7.59
C MET A 309 -12.44 -6.81 -8.47
N THR A 310 -12.95 -5.66 -8.03
CA THR A 310 -13.85 -4.86 -8.84
C THR A 310 -13.19 -4.45 -10.16
N LYS A 311 -12.45 -5.35 -10.80
CA LYS A 311 -11.93 -5.26 -12.18
C LYS A 311 -10.42 -5.38 -12.33
N ASP A 312 -9.87 -6.54 -12.00
CA ASP A 312 -8.51 -6.92 -12.47
C ASP A 312 -8.28 -6.68 -13.97
N ASN A 313 -9.34 -6.61 -14.75
CA ASN A 313 -9.30 -6.29 -16.18
C ASN A 313 -9.36 -4.79 -16.49
N ASP A 314 -9.55 -3.90 -15.52
CA ASP A 314 -9.78 -2.45 -15.76
C ASP A 314 -8.61 -1.55 -15.33
N PHE A 315 -7.69 -1.99 -14.44
CA PHE A 315 -6.56 -1.15 -14.01
C PHE A 315 -5.67 -0.71 -15.19
N PHE A 316 -5.39 -1.63 -16.09
CA PHE A 316 -4.54 -1.36 -17.26
C PHE A 316 -5.34 -1.05 -18.55
N SER A 317 -6.67 -1.22 -18.57
CA SER A 317 -7.43 -1.19 -19.82
C SER A 317 -8.44 -0.07 -19.98
N LYS A 318 -8.87 0.67 -18.93
CA LYS A 318 -9.91 1.71 -19.08
C LYS A 318 -9.68 2.94 -18.20
N ARG A 319 -9.83 4.13 -18.83
CA ARG A 319 -10.10 5.37 -18.10
C ARG A 319 -11.34 5.19 -17.24
N SER A 320 -11.26 5.59 -15.95
CA SER A 320 -12.42 5.78 -15.11
C SER A 320 -13.44 6.64 -15.85
N THR A 321 -14.58 6.07 -16.21
CA THR A 321 -15.66 6.78 -16.94
C THR A 321 -16.40 7.76 -16.02
N THR A 322 -16.06 7.83 -14.75
CA THR A 322 -16.69 8.71 -13.75
C THR A 322 -16.07 10.11 -13.69
N TYR A 323 -14.88 10.29 -14.23
CA TYR A 323 -14.21 11.60 -14.27
C TYR A 323 -14.21 12.15 -15.70
N ASN A 324 -15.28 12.86 -16.07
CA ASN A 324 -15.25 13.77 -17.22
C ASN A 324 -14.38 14.99 -16.84
N LYS A 325 -13.07 14.89 -16.99
CA LYS A 325 -12.26 16.10 -17.19
C LYS A 325 -12.83 16.78 -18.42
N HIS A 326 -13.41 17.94 -18.26
CA HIS A 326 -13.58 18.87 -19.36
C HIS A 326 -12.17 19.25 -19.83
N ALA A 327 -11.57 18.40 -20.65
CA ALA A 327 -10.42 18.77 -21.44
C ALA A 327 -10.92 19.79 -22.49
N GLN A 328 -10.97 21.05 -22.11
CA GLN A 328 -10.87 22.11 -23.11
C GLN A 328 -9.44 22.01 -23.66
N SER A 329 -9.31 21.37 -24.81
CA SER A 329 -8.12 21.49 -25.62
C SER A 329 -8.05 22.96 -26.06
N VAL A 330 -7.27 23.74 -25.34
CA VAL A 330 -6.93 25.11 -25.78
C VAL A 330 -5.96 24.95 -26.93
N THR A 331 -6.38 25.26 -28.15
CA THR A 331 -5.51 25.30 -29.31
C THR A 331 -4.84 26.69 -29.42
N ALA A 332 -3.75 26.79 -30.19
CA ALA A 332 -3.10 28.05 -30.40
C ALA A 332 -4.03 29.13 -31.04
N GLU A 333 -5.11 28.70 -31.71
CA GLU A 333 -6.13 29.60 -32.29
C GLU A 333 -7.09 30.18 -31.20
N ASP A 334 -7.16 29.57 -30.03
CA ASP A 334 -7.98 30.08 -28.93
C ASP A 334 -7.25 31.15 -28.09
N MET A 335 -5.98 31.39 -28.34
CA MET A 335 -5.13 32.32 -27.57
C MET A 335 -4.83 33.65 -28.29
N PHE A 336 -5.33 33.87 -29.52
CA PHE A 336 -5.14 35.12 -30.27
C PHE A 336 -6.41 35.62 -30.93
#